data_f6ab8da62d3bb801b1ffbb976b68bd87
#
_entry.id   f6ab8da62d3bb801b1ffbb976b68bd87
#
_cell.length_a   1.000
_cell.length_b   1.000
_cell.length_c   1.000
_cell.angle_alpha   90.00
_cell.angle_beta   90.00
_cell.angle_gamma   90.00
#
_symmetry.space_group_name_H-M   'P 1'
#
loop_
_entity.id
_entity.type
_entity.pdbx_description
1 polymer ?
#
loop_
_entity_poly.entity_id
_entity_poly.type
_entity_poly.pdbx_seq_one_letter_code
_entity_poly.pdbx_strand_id
1 'polypeptide(L)'
;MTRLSLFRSAALAVAISLGVGAPAAFADNATAATAASSAVQRQAIAQGLYELAYSPTQNAVFVASSGGFGDNAGPSQVLRLNPATLAVETRIPLERKGFGVVLDDAHNRLYVGNTVDTSVTVVDTAQNKAIGTVQLMEKKVGKDGKAAYTHDLRELVVDSAANRLYVTGHSGEGSVLFVVDTTTLKLIDTIPGLGKAKAPGLALDAANKRVYTSNLLADLVVVGTDAKKVVAQHKIAAEQPMNIALDPDGKRLFVTDQGSEMLRNYMTKSSEGFTSKHPGQRVLVLDRSTGKELASIPTDAGPLGILLDAPRKRLYVTNREAGTVTAYDSASYKKVASYAVPTHPNSLALDAKNNVLFVSIKNGEKDAKGAEESVARIQL
;
A
#
# COMPACT_ATOMS: atom_id res chain seq x y z
N MET A 1 -21.15 77.56 -1.93
CA MET A 1 -22.50 77.81 -2.46
C MET A 1 -23.21 76.46 -2.45
N THR A 2 -24.03 76.25 -1.36
CA THR A 2 -25.49 76.26 -1.36
C THR A 2 -26.10 75.17 -2.30
N ARG A 3 -26.85 74.17 -1.90
CA ARG A 3 -27.97 74.11 -0.93
C ARG A 3 -28.33 72.67 -0.57
N LEU A 4 -28.72 72.49 0.69
CA LEU A 4 -29.59 71.48 1.27
C LEU A 4 -30.91 71.29 0.50
N SER A 5 -31.49 70.08 0.54
CA SER A 5 -32.91 69.90 0.82
C SER A 5 -33.21 68.50 1.35
N LEU A 6 -33.83 68.51 2.55
CA LEU A 6 -34.49 67.40 3.24
C LEU A 6 -35.82 67.08 2.50
N PHE A 7 -36.25 65.84 2.54
CA PHE A 7 -37.67 65.48 2.72
C PHE A 7 -37.85 64.12 3.42
N ARG A 8 -38.85 64.12 4.21
CA ARG A 8 -39.27 63.26 5.35
C ARG A 8 -39.90 61.92 4.92
N SER A 9 -39.65 60.94 5.78
CA SER A 9 -40.53 59.94 6.42
C SER A 9 -41.78 59.42 5.75
N ALA A 10 -41.88 58.08 5.61
CA ALA A 10 -43.07 57.32 5.90
C ALA A 10 -42.69 55.92 6.43
N ALA A 11 -43.12 55.62 7.66
CA ALA A 11 -43.01 54.34 8.29
C ALA A 11 -44.14 53.42 7.82
N LEU A 12 -43.82 52.19 7.43
CA LEU A 12 -44.83 51.16 7.25
C LEU A 12 -44.37 49.93 8.05
N ALA A 13 -45.10 49.64 9.10
CA ALA A 13 -44.91 48.44 9.94
C ALA A 13 -45.50 47.23 9.20
N VAL A 14 -44.69 46.19 9.00
CA VAL A 14 -45.16 44.87 8.61
C VAL A 14 -44.71 43.86 9.68
N ALA A 15 -45.67 43.13 10.19
CA ALA A 15 -45.55 42.14 11.22
C ALA A 15 -44.61 40.98 10.80
N ILE A 16 -43.64 40.67 11.67
CA ILE A 16 -42.77 39.51 11.54
C ILE A 16 -43.45 38.33 12.24
N SER A 17 -43.88 37.34 11.47
CA SER A 17 -44.19 36.01 11.98
C SER A 17 -42.90 35.27 12.27
N LEU A 18 -42.63 34.99 13.53
CA LEU A 18 -41.56 34.14 14.02
C LEU A 18 -41.81 32.68 13.56
N GLY A 19 -41.13 32.25 12.53
CA GLY A 19 -40.97 30.85 12.21
C GLY A 19 -39.71 30.31 12.91
N VAL A 20 -39.90 29.54 13.95
CA VAL A 20 -38.82 28.79 14.62
C VAL A 20 -38.42 27.66 13.69
N GLY A 21 -37.37 27.87 12.87
CA GLY A 21 -36.68 26.83 12.11
C GLY A 21 -35.52 26.30 12.97
N ALA A 22 -35.63 25.07 13.41
CA ALA A 22 -34.59 24.38 14.18
C ALA A 22 -33.30 24.19 13.38
N PRO A 23 -32.10 24.34 13.98
CA PRO A 23 -30.85 24.04 13.35
C PRO A 23 -30.57 22.53 13.50
N ALA A 24 -31.05 21.73 12.56
CA ALA A 24 -30.83 20.28 12.55
C ALA A 24 -29.60 19.83 11.71
N ALA A 25 -28.82 20.77 11.15
CA ALA A 25 -27.74 20.41 10.21
C ALA A 25 -26.33 20.33 10.81
N PHE A 26 -26.12 20.76 12.07
CA PHE A 26 -24.78 20.76 12.67
C PHE A 26 -24.50 19.61 13.66
N ALA A 27 -25.52 18.88 14.08
CA ALA A 27 -25.36 17.78 15.04
C ALA A 27 -24.83 16.49 14.37
N ASP A 28 -25.19 16.24 13.12
CA ASP A 28 -24.80 14.99 12.43
C ASP A 28 -23.31 14.95 12.03
N ASN A 29 -22.71 16.10 11.68
CA ASN A 29 -21.28 16.14 11.34
C ASN A 29 -20.35 16.01 12.55
N ALA A 30 -20.76 16.53 13.71
CA ALA A 30 -19.95 16.41 14.93
C ALA A 30 -20.02 14.99 15.50
N THR A 31 -21.18 14.32 15.41
CA THR A 31 -21.35 12.93 15.88
C THR A 31 -20.63 11.94 14.97
N ALA A 32 -20.63 12.14 13.65
CA ALA A 32 -19.89 11.32 12.70
C ALA A 32 -18.36 11.48 12.85
N ALA A 33 -17.87 12.70 13.07
CA ALA A 33 -16.46 12.97 13.31
C ALA A 33 -15.96 12.40 14.64
N THR A 34 -16.80 12.46 15.70
CA THR A 34 -16.46 11.92 17.03
C THR A 34 -16.49 10.37 17.03
N ALA A 35 -17.45 9.77 16.34
CA ALA A 35 -17.50 8.31 16.16
C ALA A 35 -16.32 7.78 15.35
N ALA A 36 -15.89 8.49 14.29
CA ALA A 36 -14.70 8.13 13.50
C ALA A 36 -13.41 8.26 14.30
N SER A 37 -13.29 9.22 15.21
CA SER A 37 -12.14 9.39 16.11
C SER A 37 -12.03 8.26 17.14
N SER A 38 -13.12 7.71 17.62
CA SER A 38 -13.13 6.58 18.57
C SER A 38 -12.85 5.22 17.91
N ALA A 39 -12.96 5.14 16.59
CA ALA A 39 -12.72 3.92 15.83
C ALA A 39 -11.23 3.62 15.57
N VAL A 40 -10.32 4.60 15.78
CA VAL A 40 -8.89 4.49 15.50
C VAL A 40 -8.10 4.45 16.80
N GLN A 41 -7.39 3.34 17.00
CA GLN A 41 -6.35 3.19 18.02
C GLN A 41 -4.99 3.20 17.33
N ARG A 42 -3.98 3.89 17.90
CA ARG A 42 -2.63 3.98 17.34
C ARG A 42 -1.57 3.76 18.40
N GLN A 43 -0.49 3.04 18.05
CA GLN A 43 0.63 2.74 18.90
C GLN A 43 1.95 2.96 18.16
N ALA A 44 2.86 3.76 18.71
CA ALA A 44 4.26 3.85 18.27
C ALA A 44 5.00 2.59 18.73
N ILE A 45 5.78 1.95 17.84
CA ILE A 45 6.34 0.62 18.12
C ILE A 45 7.80 0.41 17.72
N ALA A 46 8.28 1.02 16.64
CA ALA A 46 9.68 0.93 16.20
C ALA A 46 9.97 1.91 15.05
N GLN A 47 11.25 2.12 14.79
CA GLN A 47 11.71 2.87 13.61
C GLN A 47 11.62 2.03 12.34
N GLY A 48 11.45 2.68 11.20
CA GLY A 48 11.58 2.06 9.89
C GLY A 48 10.56 0.98 9.60
N LEU A 49 9.30 1.19 10.01
CA LEU A 49 8.19 0.29 9.70
C LEU A 49 7.88 0.33 8.20
N TYR A 50 7.51 -0.83 7.66
CA TYR A 50 7.06 -0.94 6.26
C TYR A 50 5.75 -1.69 6.17
N GLU A 51 5.77 -2.94 5.72
CA GLU A 51 4.55 -3.68 5.52
C GLU A 51 4.17 -4.54 6.72
N LEU A 52 2.88 -4.89 6.77
CA LEU A 52 2.31 -5.70 7.81
C LEU A 52 1.35 -6.75 7.25
N ALA A 53 1.19 -7.83 8.01
CA ALA A 53 0.23 -8.89 7.73
C ALA A 53 -0.49 -9.29 9.02
N TYR A 54 -1.76 -9.70 8.89
CA TYR A 54 -2.53 -10.28 9.99
C TYR A 54 -2.64 -11.79 9.81
N SER A 55 -2.32 -12.53 10.87
CA SER A 55 -2.48 -13.98 10.94
C SER A 55 -3.75 -14.33 11.73
N PRO A 56 -4.80 -14.83 11.07
CA PRO A 56 -5.96 -15.36 11.77
C PRO A 56 -5.62 -16.58 12.63
N THR A 57 -4.73 -17.46 12.16
CA THR A 57 -4.31 -18.67 12.87
C THR A 57 -3.57 -18.35 14.16
N GLN A 58 -2.67 -17.37 14.13
CA GLN A 58 -1.87 -16.94 15.29
C GLN A 58 -2.57 -15.85 16.12
N ASN A 59 -3.67 -15.29 15.61
CA ASN A 59 -4.32 -14.08 16.13
C ASN A 59 -3.29 -12.99 16.46
N ALA A 60 -2.50 -12.61 15.47
CA ALA A 60 -1.39 -11.67 15.63
C ALA A 60 -1.17 -10.81 14.38
N VAL A 61 -0.66 -9.60 14.57
CA VAL A 61 -0.17 -8.75 13.50
C VAL A 61 1.35 -8.84 13.44
N PHE A 62 1.90 -9.10 12.26
CA PHE A 62 3.33 -9.11 12.01
C PHE A 62 3.71 -7.88 11.19
N VAL A 63 4.69 -7.12 11.65
CA VAL A 63 5.14 -5.87 11.01
C VAL A 63 6.62 -5.92 10.75
N ALA A 64 7.05 -5.69 9.51
CA ALA A 64 8.46 -5.55 9.19
C ALA A 64 8.97 -4.16 9.60
N SER A 65 10.12 -4.14 10.25
CA SER A 65 10.88 -2.95 10.59
C SER A 65 12.30 -3.08 10.06
N SER A 66 12.71 -2.17 9.19
CA SER A 66 14.10 -2.09 8.72
C SER A 66 15.05 -1.48 9.77
N GLY A 67 14.50 -0.96 10.87
CA GLY A 67 15.24 -0.18 11.85
C GLY A 67 15.64 1.22 11.35
N GLY A 68 15.29 1.61 10.11
CA GLY A 68 15.71 2.87 9.49
C GLY A 68 17.11 2.78 8.86
N PHE A 69 17.71 3.93 8.55
CA PHE A 69 19.00 4.07 7.88
C PHE A 69 19.89 5.12 8.58
N GLY A 70 21.18 5.05 8.31
CA GLY A 70 22.20 5.96 8.89
C GLY A 70 22.62 5.56 10.31
N ASP A 71 23.33 6.48 10.98
CA ASP A 71 23.99 6.24 12.25
C ASP A 71 23.03 5.98 13.42
N ASN A 72 21.78 6.44 13.31
CA ASN A 72 20.74 6.26 14.32
C ASN A 72 19.80 5.08 13.98
N ALA A 73 20.17 4.20 13.05
CA ALA A 73 19.36 3.05 12.70
C ALA A 73 19.24 2.07 13.88
N GLY A 74 18.02 1.69 14.18
CA GLY A 74 17.71 0.61 15.12
C GLY A 74 17.90 -0.77 14.48
N PRO A 75 17.59 -1.84 15.23
CA PRO A 75 17.69 -3.21 14.74
C PRO A 75 16.62 -3.47 13.67
N SER A 76 16.98 -4.25 12.65
CA SER A 76 16.00 -4.81 11.72
C SER A 76 15.30 -6.00 12.38
N GLN A 77 13.97 -6.06 12.27
CA GLN A 77 13.18 -7.07 12.97
C GLN A 77 11.80 -7.22 12.35
N VAL A 78 11.13 -8.32 12.67
CA VAL A 78 9.69 -8.44 12.57
C VAL A 78 9.11 -8.30 13.97
N LEU A 79 8.10 -7.46 14.11
CA LEU A 79 7.36 -7.26 15.35
C LEU A 79 6.07 -8.08 15.30
N ARG A 80 5.85 -8.93 16.31
CA ARG A 80 4.57 -9.58 16.56
C ARG A 80 3.77 -8.70 17.51
N LEU A 81 2.59 -8.28 17.11
CA LEU A 81 1.71 -7.42 17.91
C LEU A 81 0.44 -8.15 18.30
N ASN A 82 -0.05 -7.83 19.49
CA ASN A 82 -1.41 -8.16 19.91
C ASN A 82 -2.42 -7.38 19.06
N PRO A 83 -3.39 -8.03 18.37
CA PRO A 83 -4.29 -7.35 17.46
C PRO A 83 -5.34 -6.47 18.15
N ALA A 84 -5.60 -6.67 19.45
CA ALA A 84 -6.56 -5.87 20.21
C ALA A 84 -5.92 -4.60 20.79
N THR A 85 -4.67 -4.69 21.27
CA THR A 85 -4.00 -3.60 22.01
C THR A 85 -2.86 -2.95 21.24
N LEU A 86 -2.37 -3.57 20.15
CA LEU A 86 -1.15 -3.23 19.41
C LEU A 86 0.14 -3.34 20.25
N ALA A 87 0.09 -3.91 21.44
CA ALA A 87 1.28 -4.16 22.24
C ALA A 87 2.24 -5.12 21.52
N VAL A 88 3.52 -4.81 21.57
CA VAL A 88 4.58 -5.68 21.02
C VAL A 88 4.72 -6.91 21.93
N GLU A 89 4.34 -8.09 21.44
CA GLU A 89 4.47 -9.35 22.17
C GLU A 89 5.84 -9.98 21.97
N THR A 90 6.38 -9.86 20.76
CA THR A 90 7.68 -10.46 20.42
C THR A 90 8.41 -9.61 19.37
N ARG A 91 9.73 -9.54 19.51
CA ARG A 91 10.65 -8.96 18.53
C ARG A 91 11.49 -10.08 17.92
N ILE A 92 11.34 -10.30 16.62
CA ILE A 92 12.04 -11.35 15.87
C ILE A 92 13.18 -10.67 15.10
N PRO A 93 14.44 -10.84 15.51
CA PRO A 93 15.56 -10.17 14.86
C PRO A 93 15.77 -10.67 13.44
N LEU A 94 16.14 -9.76 12.53
CA LEU A 94 16.51 -10.06 11.16
C LEU A 94 17.97 -9.67 10.94
N GLU A 95 18.71 -10.50 10.22
CA GLU A 95 20.10 -10.22 9.82
C GLU A 95 20.18 -9.13 8.75
N ARG A 96 19.11 -8.96 7.97
CA ARG A 96 19.00 -8.01 6.86
C ARG A 96 17.79 -7.10 7.05
N LYS A 97 17.83 -5.91 6.44
CA LYS A 97 16.74 -4.94 6.54
C LYS A 97 15.47 -5.48 5.88
N GLY A 98 14.39 -5.59 6.69
CA GLY A 98 13.08 -6.06 6.24
C GLY A 98 12.18 -4.93 5.80
N PHE A 99 11.44 -5.15 4.69
CA PHE A 99 10.54 -4.15 4.10
C PHE A 99 9.15 -4.74 3.76
N GLY A 100 8.98 -5.29 2.56
CA GLY A 100 7.75 -5.94 2.14
C GLY A 100 7.51 -7.26 2.87
N VAL A 101 6.24 -7.62 3.10
CA VAL A 101 5.91 -8.90 3.71
C VAL A 101 4.74 -9.58 2.99
N VAL A 102 4.79 -10.91 2.92
CA VAL A 102 3.63 -11.73 2.60
C VAL A 102 3.54 -12.90 3.57
N LEU A 103 2.33 -13.18 4.04
CA LEU A 103 2.06 -14.25 4.99
C LEU A 103 1.45 -15.47 4.29
N ASP A 104 2.06 -16.62 4.50
CA ASP A 104 1.47 -17.94 4.28
C ASP A 104 0.99 -18.48 5.63
N ASP A 105 -0.22 -18.09 6.01
CA ASP A 105 -0.79 -18.40 7.33
C ASP A 105 -0.99 -19.91 7.53
N ALA A 106 -1.33 -20.62 6.45
CA ALA A 106 -1.55 -22.08 6.49
C ALA A 106 -0.27 -22.86 6.87
N HIS A 107 0.89 -22.35 6.47
CA HIS A 107 2.18 -22.98 6.74
C HIS A 107 2.97 -22.29 7.86
N ASN A 108 2.39 -21.30 8.55
CA ASN A 108 3.07 -20.46 9.57
C ASN A 108 4.36 -19.85 9.05
N ARG A 109 4.33 -19.27 7.85
CA ARG A 109 5.50 -18.64 7.22
C ARG A 109 5.21 -17.20 6.86
N LEU A 110 6.06 -16.29 7.33
CA LEU A 110 6.11 -14.92 6.85
C LEU A 110 7.37 -14.75 6.01
N TYR A 111 7.20 -14.31 4.77
CA TYR A 111 8.29 -13.98 3.86
C TYR A 111 8.53 -12.49 3.92
N VAL A 112 9.77 -12.09 4.20
CA VAL A 112 10.17 -10.69 4.38
C VAL A 112 11.16 -10.31 3.28
N GLY A 113 10.79 -9.38 2.43
CA GLY A 113 11.66 -8.84 1.38
C GLY A 113 12.77 -7.99 1.95
N ASN A 114 14.02 -8.36 1.67
CA ASN A 114 15.19 -7.58 2.00
C ASN A 114 15.58 -6.75 0.76
N THR A 115 14.93 -5.61 0.59
CA THR A 115 14.94 -4.81 -0.64
C THR A 115 16.34 -4.53 -1.15
N VAL A 116 17.21 -4.00 -0.29
CA VAL A 116 18.58 -3.58 -0.67
C VAL A 116 19.58 -4.73 -0.76
N ASP A 117 19.21 -5.91 -0.27
CA ASP A 117 20.04 -7.12 -0.29
C ASP A 117 19.58 -8.15 -1.32
N THR A 118 18.53 -7.84 -2.10
CA THR A 118 17.91 -8.72 -3.11
C THR A 118 17.74 -10.14 -2.60
N SER A 119 17.12 -10.28 -1.43
CA SER A 119 16.91 -11.56 -0.76
C SER A 119 15.58 -11.58 -0.01
N VAL A 120 15.16 -12.75 0.44
CA VAL A 120 13.96 -12.93 1.27
C VAL A 120 14.34 -13.66 2.53
N THR A 121 14.05 -13.07 3.69
CA THR A 121 14.12 -13.75 4.99
C THR A 121 12.81 -14.47 5.25
N VAL A 122 12.90 -15.70 5.71
CA VAL A 122 11.74 -16.55 6.06
C VAL A 122 11.63 -16.63 7.58
N VAL A 123 10.47 -16.26 8.10
CA VAL A 123 10.14 -16.29 9.52
C VAL A 123 9.10 -17.38 9.77
N ASP A 124 9.37 -18.24 10.74
CA ASP A 124 8.37 -19.14 11.33
C ASP A 124 7.54 -18.35 12.34
N THR A 125 6.26 -18.11 12.01
CA THR A 125 5.37 -17.31 12.86
C THR A 125 4.87 -18.02 14.11
N ALA A 126 4.86 -19.35 14.10
CA ALA A 126 4.50 -20.15 15.28
C ALA A 126 5.64 -20.18 16.32
N GLN A 127 6.90 -20.25 15.84
CA GLN A 127 8.08 -20.24 16.68
C GLN A 127 8.60 -18.82 16.96
N ASN A 128 8.09 -17.81 16.25
CA ASN A 128 8.59 -16.43 16.30
C ASN A 128 10.10 -16.33 16.04
N LYS A 129 10.56 -16.97 14.98
CA LYS A 129 12.00 -17.09 14.66
C LYS A 129 12.26 -16.99 13.16
N ALA A 130 13.29 -16.24 12.77
CA ALA A 130 13.85 -16.34 11.42
C ALA A 130 14.50 -17.70 11.22
N ILE A 131 14.13 -18.42 10.15
CA ILE A 131 14.57 -19.79 9.89
C ILE A 131 15.48 -19.92 8.68
N GLY A 132 15.66 -18.85 7.90
CA GLY A 132 16.54 -18.82 6.75
C GLY A 132 16.41 -17.59 5.90
N THR A 133 17.34 -17.44 4.98
CA THR A 133 17.35 -16.36 3.97
C THR A 133 17.60 -16.96 2.61
N VAL A 134 16.75 -16.60 1.64
CA VAL A 134 16.88 -16.98 0.24
C VAL A 134 17.53 -15.83 -0.53
N GLN A 135 18.77 -16.01 -0.99
CA GLN A 135 19.42 -15.06 -1.87
C GLN A 135 18.83 -15.18 -3.28
N LEU A 136 18.35 -14.08 -3.87
CA LEU A 136 17.70 -14.08 -5.18
C LEU A 136 18.66 -13.70 -6.32
N MET A 137 19.79 -13.08 -6.00
CA MET A 137 20.77 -12.63 -6.98
C MET A 137 22.14 -12.51 -6.33
N GLU A 138 23.19 -12.75 -7.11
CA GLU A 138 24.55 -12.42 -6.71
C GLU A 138 24.90 -10.96 -7.02
N LYS A 139 25.84 -10.40 -6.24
CA LYS A 139 26.36 -9.06 -6.53
C LYS A 139 27.13 -9.04 -7.83
N LYS A 140 26.94 -7.98 -8.62
CA LYS A 140 27.74 -7.72 -9.83
C LYS A 140 28.71 -6.58 -9.56
N VAL A 141 29.91 -6.68 -10.10
CA VAL A 141 30.91 -5.60 -10.03
C VAL A 141 30.52 -4.52 -11.05
N GLY A 142 30.23 -3.33 -10.56
CA GLY A 142 29.93 -2.15 -11.38
C GLY A 142 31.16 -1.55 -12.05
N LYS A 143 30.94 -0.54 -12.87
CA LYS A 143 32.04 0.21 -13.57
C LYS A 143 32.96 0.92 -12.58
N ASP A 144 32.49 1.21 -11.38
CA ASP A 144 33.23 1.81 -10.27
C ASP A 144 34.07 0.80 -9.46
N GLY A 145 34.07 -0.47 -9.88
CA GLY A 145 34.78 -1.57 -9.21
C GLY A 145 34.07 -2.08 -7.93
N LYS A 146 32.90 -1.57 -7.59
CA LYS A 146 32.16 -2.00 -6.40
C LYS A 146 31.15 -3.09 -6.74
N ALA A 147 31.08 -4.10 -5.88
CA ALA A 147 30.11 -5.17 -5.97
C ALA A 147 28.77 -4.73 -5.33
N ALA A 148 27.70 -4.70 -6.12
CA ALA A 148 26.36 -4.33 -5.68
C ALA A 148 25.29 -5.25 -6.29
N TYR A 149 24.15 -5.33 -5.63
CA TYR A 149 22.96 -5.92 -6.23
C TYR A 149 22.38 -4.94 -7.26
N THR A 150 21.89 -5.47 -8.38
CA THR A 150 21.36 -4.65 -9.49
C THR A 150 19.85 -4.49 -9.44
N HIS A 151 19.18 -5.21 -8.55
CA HIS A 151 17.72 -5.16 -8.37
C HIS A 151 17.35 -4.89 -6.93
N ASP A 152 16.47 -3.94 -6.72
CA ASP A 152 15.75 -3.75 -5.46
C ASP A 152 14.49 -4.62 -5.48
N LEU A 153 14.03 -5.06 -4.31
CA LEU A 153 12.75 -5.77 -4.19
C LEU A 153 11.62 -4.81 -3.78
N ARG A 154 10.36 -5.19 -4.11
CA ARG A 154 9.20 -4.42 -3.64
C ARG A 154 8.11 -5.37 -3.12
N GLU A 155 7.19 -5.81 -3.91
CA GLU A 155 6.04 -6.62 -3.51
C GLU A 155 6.35 -8.11 -3.59
N LEU A 156 5.70 -8.85 -2.69
CA LEU A 156 5.75 -10.30 -2.62
C LEU A 156 4.32 -10.85 -2.62
N VAL A 157 4.10 -11.96 -3.33
CA VAL A 157 2.85 -12.74 -3.23
C VAL A 157 3.17 -14.23 -3.14
N VAL A 158 2.39 -14.96 -2.36
CA VAL A 158 2.59 -16.40 -2.14
C VAL A 158 1.41 -17.20 -2.68
N ASP A 159 1.70 -18.23 -3.44
CA ASP A 159 0.78 -19.30 -3.82
C ASP A 159 1.07 -20.49 -2.90
N SER A 160 0.33 -20.56 -1.79
CA SER A 160 0.51 -21.60 -0.79
C SER A 160 0.21 -23.00 -1.35
N ALA A 161 -0.77 -23.11 -2.24
CA ALA A 161 -1.15 -24.38 -2.84
C ALA A 161 -0.10 -24.92 -3.82
N ALA A 162 0.55 -24.03 -4.55
CA ALA A 162 1.62 -24.39 -5.49
C ALA A 162 3.01 -24.42 -4.84
N ASN A 163 3.15 -24.03 -3.57
CA ASN A 163 4.43 -23.82 -2.88
C ASN A 163 5.34 -22.84 -3.63
N ARG A 164 4.82 -21.69 -4.03
CA ARG A 164 5.57 -20.67 -4.79
C ARG A 164 5.44 -19.30 -4.15
N LEU A 165 6.58 -18.65 -4.01
CA LEU A 165 6.67 -17.23 -3.68
C LEU A 165 7.14 -16.48 -4.93
N TYR A 166 6.43 -15.42 -5.28
CA TYR A 166 6.77 -14.51 -6.37
C TYR A 166 7.20 -13.17 -5.79
N VAL A 167 8.33 -12.63 -6.29
CA VAL A 167 8.91 -11.39 -5.78
C VAL A 167 9.31 -10.51 -6.95
N THR A 168 8.85 -9.26 -6.99
CA THR A 168 9.32 -8.31 -8.00
C THR A 168 10.71 -7.80 -7.65
N GLY A 169 11.64 -7.96 -8.60
CA GLY A 169 12.96 -7.34 -8.60
C GLY A 169 13.00 -6.25 -9.65
N HIS A 170 13.15 -4.99 -9.23
CA HIS A 170 13.11 -3.86 -10.15
C HIS A 170 14.48 -3.22 -10.38
N SER A 171 14.77 -2.93 -11.65
CA SER A 171 15.99 -2.30 -12.11
C SER A 171 15.71 -1.42 -13.33
N GLY A 172 16.47 -0.34 -13.47
CA GLY A 172 16.42 0.49 -14.69
C GLY A 172 16.94 -0.23 -15.95
N GLU A 173 17.70 -1.32 -15.79
CA GLU A 173 18.19 -2.13 -16.91
C GLU A 173 17.18 -3.18 -17.37
N GLY A 174 16.28 -3.61 -16.46
CA GLY A 174 15.23 -4.58 -16.73
C GLY A 174 14.73 -5.22 -15.44
N SER A 175 13.46 -5.05 -15.15
CA SER A 175 12.82 -5.68 -14.00
C SER A 175 12.48 -7.14 -14.27
N VAL A 176 12.48 -7.95 -13.20
CA VAL A 176 12.27 -9.39 -13.24
C VAL A 176 11.27 -9.84 -12.19
N LEU A 177 10.70 -11.04 -12.37
CA LEU A 177 9.96 -11.75 -11.35
C LEU A 177 10.80 -12.94 -10.86
N PHE A 178 11.23 -12.91 -9.62
CA PHE A 178 11.87 -14.04 -8.97
C PHE A 178 10.80 -15.04 -8.51
N VAL A 179 11.09 -16.32 -8.67
CA VAL A 179 10.23 -17.42 -8.24
C VAL A 179 11.00 -18.30 -7.25
N VAL A 180 10.49 -18.39 -6.03
CA VAL A 180 11.09 -19.18 -4.97
C VAL A 180 10.19 -20.38 -4.68
N ASP A 181 10.78 -21.55 -4.52
CA ASP A 181 10.11 -22.72 -3.97
C ASP A 181 10.04 -22.60 -2.45
N THR A 182 8.84 -22.55 -1.90
CA THR A 182 8.63 -22.31 -0.46
C THR A 182 8.88 -23.54 0.42
N THR A 183 8.95 -24.72 -0.17
CA THR A 183 9.28 -25.99 0.53
C THR A 183 10.79 -26.11 0.73
N THR A 184 11.55 -25.87 -0.35
CA THR A 184 13.01 -26.03 -0.35
C THR A 184 13.75 -24.75 0.00
N LEU A 185 13.06 -23.60 0.02
CA LEU A 185 13.59 -22.25 0.22
C LEU A 185 14.72 -21.92 -0.78
N LYS A 186 14.50 -22.25 -2.05
CA LYS A 186 15.45 -22.00 -3.13
C LYS A 186 14.82 -21.15 -4.23
N LEU A 187 15.62 -20.25 -4.80
CA LEU A 187 15.29 -19.61 -6.07
C LEU A 187 15.24 -20.70 -7.16
N ILE A 188 14.13 -20.80 -7.86
CA ILE A 188 13.92 -21.81 -8.91
C ILE A 188 13.74 -21.20 -10.30
N ASP A 189 13.45 -19.88 -10.36
CA ASP A 189 13.33 -19.19 -11.66
C ASP A 189 13.53 -17.68 -11.50
N THR A 190 13.91 -17.02 -12.59
CA THR A 190 14.00 -15.56 -12.72
C THR A 190 13.41 -15.19 -14.09
N ILE A 191 12.18 -14.69 -14.09
CA ILE A 191 11.41 -14.38 -15.30
C ILE A 191 11.66 -12.91 -15.67
N PRO A 192 12.34 -12.65 -16.80
CA PRO A 192 12.59 -11.30 -17.29
C PRO A 192 11.37 -10.70 -17.99
N GLY A 193 11.49 -9.43 -18.40
CA GLY A 193 10.52 -8.78 -19.28
C GLY A 193 9.46 -7.94 -18.57
N LEU A 194 9.67 -7.58 -17.29
CA LEU A 194 8.75 -6.67 -16.59
C LEU A 194 8.95 -5.18 -16.93
N GLY A 195 9.85 -4.89 -17.92
CA GLY A 195 10.13 -3.54 -18.39
C GLY A 195 11.41 -2.94 -17.78
N LYS A 196 11.86 -1.83 -18.37
CA LYS A 196 13.06 -1.08 -17.95
C LYS A 196 12.69 0.06 -16.98
N ALA A 197 11.87 -0.23 -16.00
CA ALA A 197 11.44 0.72 -14.98
C ALA A 197 11.14 -0.03 -13.69
N LYS A 198 10.98 0.73 -12.59
CA LYS A 198 10.52 0.14 -11.33
C LYS A 198 9.16 -0.52 -11.52
N ALA A 199 9.01 -1.74 -11.01
CA ALA A 199 7.79 -2.55 -11.07
C ALA A 199 7.22 -2.74 -9.64
N PRO A 200 6.54 -1.72 -9.09
CA PRO A 200 6.16 -1.70 -7.69
C PRO A 200 4.94 -2.56 -7.33
N GLY A 201 4.00 -2.75 -8.25
CA GLY A 201 2.76 -3.48 -7.98
C GLY A 201 2.89 -4.98 -8.26
N LEU A 202 2.18 -5.80 -7.47
CA LEU A 202 2.12 -7.25 -7.68
C LEU A 202 0.78 -7.80 -7.19
N ALA A 203 0.14 -8.66 -7.98
CA ALA A 203 -1.04 -9.42 -7.57
C ALA A 203 -1.02 -10.82 -8.18
N LEU A 204 -1.47 -11.80 -7.40
CA LEU A 204 -1.53 -13.20 -7.81
C LEU A 204 -2.97 -13.62 -8.12
N ASP A 205 -3.17 -14.23 -9.27
CA ASP A 205 -4.35 -14.98 -9.65
C ASP A 205 -3.97 -16.46 -9.76
N ALA A 206 -3.94 -17.13 -8.63
CA ALA A 206 -3.54 -18.54 -8.56
C ALA A 206 -4.47 -19.44 -9.38
N ALA A 207 -5.78 -19.15 -9.37
CA ALA A 207 -6.79 -19.95 -10.10
C ALA A 207 -6.56 -19.94 -11.61
N ASN A 208 -6.11 -18.81 -12.16
CA ASN A 208 -5.81 -18.66 -13.59
C ASN A 208 -4.32 -18.72 -13.90
N LYS A 209 -3.49 -19.05 -12.90
CA LYS A 209 -2.04 -19.19 -13.06
C LYS A 209 -1.40 -17.95 -13.69
N ARG A 210 -1.70 -16.78 -13.09
CA ARG A 210 -1.22 -15.48 -13.54
C ARG A 210 -0.69 -14.65 -12.37
N VAL A 211 0.38 -13.93 -12.64
CA VAL A 211 0.85 -12.84 -11.80
C VAL A 211 0.74 -11.56 -12.62
N TYR A 212 0.15 -10.53 -12.01
CA TYR A 212 0.04 -9.19 -12.58
C TYR A 212 1.03 -8.28 -11.89
N THR A 213 1.79 -7.52 -12.65
CA THR A 213 2.66 -6.46 -12.13
C THR A 213 2.50 -5.20 -12.97
N SER A 214 2.66 -4.04 -12.33
CA SER A 214 2.70 -2.76 -13.00
C SER A 214 4.12 -2.20 -12.98
N ASN A 215 4.47 -1.34 -13.95
CA ASN A 215 5.72 -0.60 -13.91
C ASN A 215 5.49 0.92 -14.14
N LEU A 216 6.49 1.72 -13.78
CA LEU A 216 6.43 3.19 -13.90
C LEU A 216 6.52 3.71 -15.35
N LEU A 217 6.48 2.84 -16.35
CA LEU A 217 6.27 3.19 -17.76
C LEU A 217 4.81 2.94 -18.18
N ALA A 218 3.90 2.81 -17.21
CA ALA A 218 2.47 2.58 -17.42
C ALA A 218 2.16 1.24 -18.14
N ASP A 219 2.94 0.21 -17.88
CA ASP A 219 2.62 -1.13 -18.34
C ASP A 219 1.94 -1.94 -17.22
N LEU A 220 0.91 -2.66 -17.58
CA LEU A 220 0.40 -3.81 -16.85
C LEU A 220 0.98 -5.05 -17.52
N VAL A 221 1.87 -5.77 -16.85
CA VAL A 221 2.53 -6.95 -17.35
C VAL A 221 1.91 -8.18 -16.72
N VAL A 222 1.57 -9.17 -17.53
CA VAL A 222 0.97 -10.43 -17.11
C VAL A 222 1.97 -11.56 -17.32
N VAL A 223 2.34 -12.21 -16.23
CA VAL A 223 3.22 -13.38 -16.23
C VAL A 223 2.40 -14.65 -16.08
N GLY A 224 2.58 -15.60 -16.95
CA GLY A 224 2.06 -16.97 -16.82
C GLY A 224 2.94 -17.78 -15.87
N THR A 225 2.38 -18.26 -14.75
CA THR A 225 3.19 -18.96 -13.75
C THR A 225 3.65 -20.33 -14.22
N ASP A 226 2.81 -21.08 -14.93
CA ASP A 226 3.20 -22.36 -15.57
C ASP A 226 4.08 -22.14 -16.79
N ALA A 227 3.78 -21.09 -17.58
CA ALA A 227 4.53 -20.76 -18.79
C ALA A 227 5.91 -20.15 -18.47
N LYS A 228 6.11 -19.68 -17.25
CA LYS A 228 7.34 -19.02 -16.75
C LYS A 228 7.83 -17.89 -17.65
N LYS A 229 6.93 -17.09 -18.17
CA LYS A 229 7.21 -15.97 -19.07
C LYS A 229 6.11 -14.92 -19.05
N VAL A 230 6.42 -13.73 -19.53
CA VAL A 230 5.41 -12.72 -19.85
C VAL A 230 4.50 -13.26 -20.97
N VAL A 231 3.19 -13.24 -20.72
CA VAL A 231 2.17 -13.73 -21.65
C VAL A 231 1.30 -12.62 -22.22
N ALA A 232 1.27 -11.45 -21.56
CA ALA A 232 0.63 -10.25 -22.07
C ALA A 232 1.26 -8.99 -21.45
N GLN A 233 1.16 -7.88 -22.18
CA GLN A 233 1.54 -6.55 -21.71
C GLN A 233 0.57 -5.53 -22.29
N HIS A 234 0.03 -4.66 -21.42
CA HIS A 234 -0.94 -3.65 -21.80
C HIS A 234 -0.49 -2.29 -21.31
N LYS A 235 -0.59 -1.27 -22.16
CA LYS A 235 -0.50 0.12 -21.68
C LYS A 235 -1.76 0.50 -20.93
N ILE A 236 -1.59 1.02 -19.72
CA ILE A 236 -2.69 1.47 -18.86
C ILE A 236 -2.65 2.99 -18.69
N ALA A 237 -3.78 3.56 -18.27
CA ALA A 237 -3.90 5.00 -18.13
C ALA A 237 -3.22 5.55 -16.85
N ALA A 238 -2.67 4.71 -15.98
CA ALA A 238 -1.94 5.16 -14.79
C ALA A 238 -0.61 5.83 -15.18
N GLU A 239 -0.25 6.87 -14.45
CA GLU A 239 1.07 7.51 -14.58
C GLU A 239 2.07 6.93 -13.58
N GLN A 240 1.62 6.69 -12.35
CA GLN A 240 2.43 6.15 -11.27
C GLN A 240 1.74 4.94 -10.63
N PRO A 241 1.56 3.83 -11.39
CA PRO A 241 0.90 2.65 -10.87
C PRO A 241 1.75 2.03 -9.76
N MET A 242 1.19 1.94 -8.56
CA MET A 242 1.86 1.42 -7.38
C MET A 242 1.35 0.02 -7.02
N ASN A 243 0.41 -0.10 -6.12
CA ASN A 243 -0.08 -1.40 -5.64
C ASN A 243 -1.32 -1.86 -6.42
N ILE A 244 -1.50 -3.18 -6.50
CA ILE A 244 -2.59 -3.84 -7.24
C ILE A 244 -3.39 -4.71 -6.28
N ALA A 245 -4.72 -4.58 -6.31
CA ALA A 245 -5.64 -5.54 -5.70
C ALA A 245 -6.42 -6.26 -6.80
N LEU A 246 -6.43 -7.60 -6.74
CA LEU A 246 -7.18 -8.47 -7.64
C LEU A 246 -8.59 -8.66 -7.12
N ASP A 247 -9.58 -8.49 -8.00
CA ASP A 247 -10.95 -8.94 -7.73
C ASP A 247 -10.99 -10.48 -7.79
N PRO A 248 -11.45 -11.17 -6.72
CA PRO A 248 -11.49 -12.64 -6.68
C PRO A 248 -12.30 -13.27 -7.81
N ASP A 249 -13.35 -12.59 -8.31
CA ASP A 249 -14.10 -13.03 -9.50
C ASP A 249 -13.23 -12.99 -10.76
N GLY A 250 -12.03 -12.44 -10.64
CA GLY A 250 -11.03 -12.44 -11.69
C GLY A 250 -11.34 -11.55 -12.87
N LYS A 251 -12.24 -10.59 -12.74
CA LYS A 251 -12.63 -9.71 -13.86
C LYS A 251 -11.94 -8.36 -13.84
N ARG A 252 -11.56 -7.83 -12.66
CA ARG A 252 -11.02 -6.49 -12.48
C ARG A 252 -9.73 -6.49 -11.67
N LEU A 253 -8.91 -5.49 -11.94
CA LEU A 253 -7.81 -5.07 -11.10
C LEU A 253 -8.07 -3.65 -10.61
N PHE A 254 -7.75 -3.40 -9.35
CA PHE A 254 -7.71 -2.06 -8.78
C PHE A 254 -6.25 -1.67 -8.62
N VAL A 255 -5.85 -0.56 -9.23
CA VAL A 255 -4.45 -0.09 -9.27
C VAL A 255 -4.37 1.32 -8.72
N THR A 256 -3.58 1.55 -7.68
CA THR A 256 -3.33 2.90 -7.19
C THR A 256 -2.44 3.67 -8.16
N ASP A 257 -2.87 4.87 -8.56
CA ASP A 257 -2.11 5.83 -9.37
C ASP A 257 -1.74 7.01 -8.46
N GLN A 258 -0.50 6.99 -7.93
CA GLN A 258 -0.12 7.72 -6.73
C GLN A 258 -0.19 9.24 -6.91
N GLY A 259 0.37 9.79 -7.99
CA GLY A 259 0.39 11.23 -8.22
C GLY A 259 1.39 11.99 -7.34
N SER A 260 2.43 11.31 -6.83
CA SER A 260 3.48 11.91 -6.02
C SER A 260 4.37 12.83 -6.88
N GLU A 261 4.57 14.05 -6.42
CA GLU A 261 5.45 15.01 -7.09
C GLU A 261 6.92 14.55 -7.07
N MET A 262 7.37 14.00 -5.96
CA MET A 262 8.73 13.45 -5.85
C MET A 262 8.97 12.34 -6.88
N LEU A 263 8.01 11.42 -7.03
CA LEU A 263 8.13 10.33 -8.00
C LEU A 263 8.04 10.85 -9.44
N ARG A 264 7.20 11.83 -9.71
CA ARG A 264 7.12 12.51 -11.03
C ARG A 264 8.45 13.17 -11.41
N ASN A 265 9.06 13.89 -10.47
CA ASN A 265 10.37 14.48 -10.65
C ASN A 265 11.46 13.43 -10.91
N TYR A 266 11.40 12.29 -10.21
CA TYR A 266 12.28 11.16 -10.47
C TYR A 266 12.08 10.61 -11.89
N MET A 267 10.84 10.35 -12.31
CA MET A 267 10.52 9.82 -13.64
C MET A 267 10.95 10.77 -14.76
N THR A 268 10.75 12.08 -14.58
CA THR A 268 11.20 13.09 -15.55
C THR A 268 12.72 13.08 -15.75
N LYS A 269 13.47 12.78 -14.70
CA LYS A 269 14.95 12.74 -14.75
C LYS A 269 15.49 11.39 -15.24
N SER A 270 14.79 10.28 -14.95
CA SER A 270 15.29 8.92 -15.17
C SER A 270 14.70 8.21 -16.38
N SER A 271 13.64 8.76 -16.99
CA SER A 271 12.93 8.14 -18.12
C SER A 271 12.90 9.10 -19.30
N GLU A 272 13.72 8.83 -20.31
CA GLU A 272 13.78 9.62 -21.54
C GLU A 272 12.39 9.74 -22.19
N GLY A 273 11.99 10.97 -22.52
CA GLY A 273 10.68 11.27 -23.14
C GLY A 273 9.47 11.17 -22.21
N PHE A 274 9.66 10.96 -20.90
CA PHE A 274 8.55 11.00 -19.96
C PHE A 274 7.95 12.41 -19.89
N THR A 275 6.64 12.48 -20.08
CA THR A 275 5.83 13.69 -19.89
C THR A 275 4.61 13.32 -19.06
N SER A 276 4.40 14.05 -17.96
CA SER A 276 3.23 13.84 -17.09
C SER A 276 1.95 14.17 -17.87
N LYS A 277 1.00 13.27 -17.84
CA LYS A 277 -0.29 13.39 -18.54
C LYS A 277 -1.48 13.41 -17.58
N HIS A 278 -1.27 13.02 -16.33
CA HIS A 278 -2.33 12.93 -15.34
C HIS A 278 -1.79 13.21 -13.93
N PRO A 279 -2.51 13.96 -13.08
CA PRO A 279 -2.08 14.26 -11.72
C PRO A 279 -2.00 13.01 -10.80
N GLY A 280 -2.55 11.85 -11.19
CA GLY A 280 -2.70 10.69 -10.33
C GLY A 280 -3.81 10.90 -9.30
N GLN A 281 -3.57 10.54 -8.04
CA GLN A 281 -4.51 10.68 -6.92
C GLN A 281 -5.84 9.94 -7.19
N ARG A 282 -5.73 8.70 -7.64
CA ARG A 282 -6.87 7.87 -7.98
C ARG A 282 -6.57 6.38 -7.86
N VAL A 283 -7.61 5.58 -7.86
CA VAL A 283 -7.54 4.14 -8.15
C VAL A 283 -8.13 3.92 -9.54
N LEU A 284 -7.36 3.28 -10.41
CA LEU A 284 -7.88 2.79 -11.69
C LEU A 284 -8.52 1.42 -11.49
N VAL A 285 -9.69 1.25 -12.07
CA VAL A 285 -10.36 -0.05 -12.22
C VAL A 285 -10.11 -0.53 -13.63
N LEU A 286 -9.39 -1.62 -13.76
CA LEU A 286 -8.99 -2.15 -15.06
C LEU A 286 -9.68 -3.48 -15.34
N ASP A 287 -10.05 -3.72 -16.59
CA ASP A 287 -10.35 -5.06 -17.07
C ASP A 287 -9.07 -5.91 -17.03
N ARG A 288 -9.12 -7.01 -16.32
CA ARG A 288 -7.97 -7.86 -16.06
C ARG A 288 -7.33 -8.45 -17.33
N SER A 289 -8.14 -8.73 -18.34
CA SER A 289 -7.71 -9.41 -19.57
C SER A 289 -7.11 -8.47 -20.60
N THR A 290 -7.58 -7.23 -20.64
CA THR A 290 -7.22 -6.25 -21.66
C THR A 290 -6.42 -5.05 -21.15
N GLY A 291 -6.39 -4.85 -19.82
CA GLY A 291 -5.81 -3.64 -19.20
C GLY A 291 -6.64 -2.37 -19.45
N LYS A 292 -7.80 -2.48 -20.10
CA LYS A 292 -8.67 -1.33 -20.40
C LYS A 292 -9.23 -0.74 -19.10
N GLU A 293 -9.21 0.59 -19.00
CA GLU A 293 -9.87 1.30 -17.91
C GLU A 293 -11.39 1.12 -17.99
N LEU A 294 -11.97 0.63 -16.88
CA LEU A 294 -13.42 0.49 -16.67
C LEU A 294 -13.96 1.66 -15.86
N ALA A 295 -13.17 2.18 -14.92
CA ALA A 295 -13.52 3.30 -14.08
C ALA A 295 -12.26 3.93 -13.45
N SER A 296 -12.41 5.17 -12.98
CA SER A 296 -11.43 5.91 -12.19
C SER A 296 -12.09 6.39 -10.90
N ILE A 297 -11.49 6.05 -9.76
CA ILE A 297 -11.99 6.39 -8.43
C ILE A 297 -11.09 7.49 -7.86
N PRO A 298 -11.56 8.73 -7.71
CA PRO A 298 -10.78 9.79 -7.06
C PRO A 298 -10.46 9.41 -5.61
N THR A 299 -9.22 9.69 -5.18
CA THR A 299 -8.74 9.44 -3.81
C THR A 299 -8.29 10.74 -3.15
N ASP A 300 -8.02 10.67 -1.86
CA ASP A 300 -7.22 11.68 -1.20
C ASP A 300 -5.75 11.57 -1.70
N ALA A 301 -4.89 12.55 -1.37
CA ALA A 301 -3.55 12.67 -1.94
C ALA A 301 -2.62 11.49 -1.60
N GLY A 302 -1.90 10.99 -2.59
CA GLY A 302 -0.86 9.97 -2.47
C GLY A 302 -1.38 8.54 -2.21
N PRO A 303 -2.37 8.00 -2.98
CA PRO A 303 -2.82 6.62 -2.80
C PRO A 303 -1.66 5.65 -3.01
N LEU A 304 -1.52 4.68 -2.09
CA LEU A 304 -0.41 3.72 -2.11
C LEU A 304 -0.89 2.28 -1.84
N GLY A 305 -1.07 1.91 -0.58
CA GLY A 305 -1.57 0.57 -0.21
C GLY A 305 -3.03 0.42 -0.59
N ILE A 306 -3.40 -0.76 -1.07
CA ILE A 306 -4.76 -1.10 -1.50
C ILE A 306 -5.12 -2.50 -1.05
N LEU A 307 -6.32 -2.68 -0.53
CA LEU A 307 -6.84 -3.96 -0.08
C LEU A 307 -8.32 -4.10 -0.45
N LEU A 308 -8.68 -5.20 -1.09
CA LEU A 308 -10.06 -5.54 -1.41
C LEU A 308 -10.61 -6.56 -0.42
N ASP A 309 -11.66 -6.19 0.29
CA ASP A 309 -12.55 -7.08 1.03
C ASP A 309 -13.76 -7.39 0.14
N ALA A 310 -13.60 -8.40 -0.71
CA ALA A 310 -14.60 -8.74 -1.71
C ALA A 310 -15.93 -9.20 -1.10
N PRO A 311 -15.97 -10.02 -0.03
CA PRO A 311 -17.23 -10.44 0.60
C PRO A 311 -18.09 -9.26 1.09
N ARG A 312 -17.45 -8.19 1.61
CA ARG A 312 -18.15 -6.99 2.09
C ARG A 312 -18.26 -5.89 1.03
N LYS A 313 -17.73 -6.13 -0.16
CA LYS A 313 -17.65 -5.13 -1.25
C LYS A 313 -16.98 -3.83 -0.79
N ARG A 314 -15.83 -3.95 -0.10
CA ARG A 314 -15.06 -2.81 0.39
C ARG A 314 -13.66 -2.79 -0.24
N LEU A 315 -13.27 -1.62 -0.68
CA LEU A 315 -11.92 -1.34 -1.16
C LEU A 315 -11.31 -0.30 -0.21
N TYR A 316 -10.22 -0.66 0.46
CA TYR A 316 -9.48 0.22 1.36
C TYR A 316 -8.22 0.74 0.67
N VAL A 317 -7.95 2.02 0.82
CA VAL A 317 -6.81 2.70 0.20
C VAL A 317 -6.11 3.57 1.24
N THR A 318 -4.79 3.38 1.40
CA THR A 318 -3.97 4.34 2.15
C THR A 318 -3.65 5.53 1.27
N ASN A 319 -3.87 6.74 1.78
CA ASN A 319 -3.51 7.99 1.11
C ASN A 319 -2.34 8.62 1.86
N ARG A 320 -1.14 8.31 1.39
CA ARG A 320 0.11 8.57 2.09
C ARG A 320 0.35 10.06 2.37
N GLU A 321 0.09 10.92 1.40
CA GLU A 321 0.32 12.36 1.53
C GLU A 321 -0.81 13.04 2.32
N ALA A 322 -2.04 12.52 2.23
CA ALA A 322 -3.18 13.02 2.98
C ALA A 322 -3.25 12.54 4.43
N GLY A 323 -2.51 11.48 4.79
CA GLY A 323 -2.57 10.90 6.13
C GLY A 323 -3.92 10.24 6.44
N THR A 324 -4.58 9.65 5.45
CA THR A 324 -5.89 9.01 5.60
C THR A 324 -5.90 7.58 5.07
N VAL A 325 -6.84 6.78 5.58
CA VAL A 325 -7.33 5.57 4.92
C VAL A 325 -8.75 5.82 4.49
N THR A 326 -9.05 5.61 3.20
CA THR A 326 -10.40 5.71 2.67
C THR A 326 -10.96 4.35 2.34
N ALA A 327 -12.26 4.16 2.63
CA ALA A 327 -13.03 3.00 2.23
C ALA A 327 -14.00 3.36 1.12
N TYR A 328 -14.06 2.54 0.10
CA TYR A 328 -14.98 2.66 -1.03
C TYR A 328 -15.86 1.41 -1.12
N ASP A 329 -17.07 1.56 -1.60
CA ASP A 329 -17.86 0.44 -2.10
C ASP A 329 -17.26 -0.03 -3.44
N SER A 330 -16.81 -1.28 -3.51
CA SER A 330 -16.08 -1.80 -4.67
C SER A 330 -16.97 -2.04 -5.90
N ALA A 331 -18.30 -1.98 -5.75
CA ALA A 331 -19.24 -2.13 -6.85
C ALA A 331 -19.68 -0.78 -7.45
N SER A 332 -20.03 0.18 -6.59
CA SER A 332 -20.47 1.52 -7.01
C SER A 332 -19.34 2.54 -7.07
N TYR A 333 -18.16 2.22 -6.53
CA TYR A 333 -16.97 3.09 -6.42
C TYR A 333 -17.18 4.34 -5.55
N LYS A 334 -18.26 4.41 -4.79
CA LYS A 334 -18.54 5.53 -3.90
C LYS A 334 -17.71 5.44 -2.62
N LYS A 335 -17.15 6.56 -2.17
CA LYS A 335 -16.49 6.68 -0.87
C LYS A 335 -17.53 6.46 0.23
N VAL A 336 -17.26 5.53 1.15
CA VAL A 336 -18.17 5.17 2.25
C VAL A 336 -17.64 5.58 3.62
N ALA A 337 -16.31 5.69 3.78
CA ALA A 337 -15.68 6.15 5.02
C ALA A 337 -14.31 6.75 4.76
N SER A 338 -13.82 7.53 5.74
CA SER A 338 -12.44 8.03 5.78
C SER A 338 -11.97 8.07 7.22
N TYR A 339 -10.74 7.59 7.46
CA TYR A 339 -10.12 7.50 8.78
C TYR A 339 -8.82 8.30 8.76
N ALA A 340 -8.68 9.23 9.71
CA ALA A 340 -7.45 10.01 9.86
C ALA A 340 -6.37 9.16 10.55
N VAL A 341 -5.25 8.97 9.91
CA VAL A 341 -4.10 8.18 10.38
C VAL A 341 -2.78 8.86 9.96
N PRO A 342 -2.56 10.11 10.38
CA PRO A 342 -1.34 10.83 10.01
C PRO A 342 -0.10 10.13 10.58
N THR A 343 1.11 10.17 9.95
CA THR A 343 1.47 11.08 8.87
C THR A 343 1.36 10.41 7.52
N HIS A 344 2.01 9.24 7.33
CA HIS A 344 2.14 8.55 6.06
C HIS A 344 1.68 7.09 6.17
N PRO A 345 0.35 6.81 6.13
CA PRO A 345 -0.16 5.44 6.08
C PRO A 345 0.41 4.72 4.86
N ASN A 346 0.87 3.47 5.06
CA ASN A 346 1.64 2.75 4.06
C ASN A 346 0.97 1.45 3.64
N SER A 347 0.88 0.46 4.51
CA SER A 347 0.40 -0.90 4.23
C SER A 347 -0.86 -1.21 5.02
N LEU A 348 -1.64 -2.17 4.54
CA LEU A 348 -2.94 -2.58 5.09
C LEU A 348 -2.99 -4.10 5.32
N ALA A 349 -3.56 -4.51 6.46
CA ALA A 349 -3.98 -5.90 6.67
C ALA A 349 -5.35 -5.93 7.34
N LEU A 350 -6.16 -6.94 7.00
CA LEU A 350 -7.55 -7.04 7.45
C LEU A 350 -7.75 -8.28 8.33
N ASP A 351 -8.26 -8.06 9.53
CA ASP A 351 -8.96 -9.08 10.30
C ASP A 351 -10.44 -9.08 9.88
N ALA A 352 -10.74 -9.90 8.89
CA ALA A 352 -12.08 -9.96 8.33
C ALA A 352 -13.11 -10.49 9.36
N LYS A 353 -12.71 -11.37 10.29
CA LYS A 353 -13.60 -11.93 11.31
C LYS A 353 -14.08 -10.87 12.29
N ASN A 354 -13.19 -10.03 12.78
CA ASN A 354 -13.48 -9.02 13.78
C ASN A 354 -13.76 -7.64 13.18
N ASN A 355 -13.74 -7.53 11.84
CA ASN A 355 -13.97 -6.28 11.11
C ASN A 355 -12.98 -5.17 11.51
N VAL A 356 -11.68 -5.52 11.54
CA VAL A 356 -10.58 -4.64 11.95
C VAL A 356 -9.57 -4.51 10.84
N LEU A 357 -9.19 -3.27 10.55
CA LEU A 357 -8.12 -2.95 9.61
C LEU A 357 -6.88 -2.48 10.38
N PHE A 358 -5.73 -3.06 10.07
CA PHE A 358 -4.43 -2.64 10.57
C PHE A 358 -3.68 -1.85 9.50
N VAL A 359 -2.99 -0.80 9.94
CA VAL A 359 -2.30 0.15 9.04
C VAL A 359 -0.91 0.44 9.60
N SER A 360 0.14 0.23 8.84
CA SER A 360 1.47 0.76 9.18
C SER A 360 1.57 2.23 8.77
N ILE A 361 2.13 3.06 9.64
CA ILE A 361 2.20 4.51 9.45
C ILE A 361 3.64 4.94 9.61
N LYS A 362 4.20 5.53 8.58
CA LYS A 362 5.54 6.10 8.58
C LYS A 362 5.54 7.53 9.05
N ASN A 363 6.65 7.95 9.63
CA ASN A 363 6.89 9.34 9.98
C ASN A 363 7.07 10.21 8.72
N GLY A 364 6.74 11.48 8.84
CA GLY A 364 6.94 12.51 7.85
C GLY A 364 8.24 13.29 8.06
N GLU A 365 8.51 14.24 7.18
CA GLU A 365 9.74 15.06 7.24
C GLU A 365 9.85 15.93 8.51
N LYS A 366 8.72 16.23 9.14
CA LYS A 366 8.65 17.06 10.37
C LYS A 366 8.86 16.26 11.65
N ASP A 367 8.78 14.93 11.58
CA ASP A 367 9.00 14.08 12.72
C ASP A 367 10.50 14.00 13.05
N ALA A 368 10.83 13.81 14.33
CA ALA A 368 12.23 13.70 14.76
C ALA A 368 12.90 12.51 14.05
N LYS A 369 14.14 12.72 13.60
CA LYS A 369 14.94 11.64 12.99
C LYS A 369 15.12 10.51 14.00
N GLY A 370 14.78 9.29 13.58
CA GLY A 370 14.87 8.11 14.44
C GLY A 370 13.68 7.94 15.41
N ALA A 371 12.66 8.78 15.33
CA ALA A 371 11.44 8.56 16.10
C ALA A 371 10.74 7.25 15.68
N GLU A 372 10.07 6.61 16.63
CA GLU A 372 9.29 5.41 16.36
C GLU A 372 8.11 5.73 15.43
N GLU A 373 7.92 4.88 14.45
CA GLU A 373 6.76 4.85 13.57
C GLU A 373 5.65 4.00 14.21
N SER A 374 4.45 4.04 13.66
CA SER A 374 3.26 3.53 14.36
C SER A 374 2.52 2.47 13.55
N VAL A 375 1.72 1.69 14.27
CA VAL A 375 0.62 0.91 13.70
C VAL A 375 -0.69 1.47 14.22
N ALA A 376 -1.69 1.58 13.34
CA ALA A 376 -3.07 1.87 13.72
C ALA A 376 -3.94 0.62 13.58
N ARG A 377 -4.91 0.52 14.47
CA ARG A 377 -6.04 -0.40 14.44
C ARG A 377 -7.29 0.42 14.20
N ILE A 378 -8.05 0.10 13.17
CA ILE A 378 -9.30 0.78 12.81
C ILE A 378 -10.44 -0.23 12.97
N GLN A 379 -11.42 0.07 13.80
CA GLN A 379 -12.67 -0.68 13.85
C GLN A 379 -13.54 -0.22 12.67
N LEU A 380 -13.88 -1.14 11.77
CA LEU A 380 -14.64 -0.89 10.54
C LEU A 380 -16.15 -0.94 10.78
#